data_15a1374965108b07544a3f1a6d950efa
#
_entry.id   15a1374965108b07544a3f1a6d950efa
#
_cell.length_a   1.000
_cell.length_b   1.000
_cell.length_c   1.000
_cell.angle_alpha   90.00
_cell.angle_beta   90.00
_cell.angle_gamma   90.00
#
_symmetry.space_group_name_H-M   'P 1'
#
loop_
_entity.id
_entity.type
_entity.pdbx_description
1 polymer ?
#
loop_
_entity_poly.entity_id
_entity_poly.type
_entity_poly.pdbx_seq_one_letter_code
_entity_poly.pdbx_strand_id
1 'polypeptide(L)'
;MISTRKITLLFGILLPSLAGIAPNAIAAEKVGSAVKINVVITGDEGVMATGDPVHRDERVRANASGVGQFQFDDGSKLAVGPNATVVIDKYVLGEGGKLKKLTVRATKGTFRFISGKSAPSAYTIVTPAGTMGIRG
;
A
#
# COMPACT_ATOMS: atom_id res chain seq x y z
N MET A 1 43.03 6.06 -68.31
CA MET A 1 42.29 5.16 -67.47
C MET A 1 42.04 5.85 -66.15
N ILE A 2 40.86 6.21 -65.94
CA ILE A 2 40.48 6.92 -64.70
C ILE A 2 39.79 5.90 -63.76
N SER A 3 40.44 5.64 -62.67
CA SER A 3 39.88 4.78 -61.63
C SER A 3 38.96 5.61 -60.77
N THR A 4 37.71 5.38 -60.89
CA THR A 4 36.73 6.02 -60.02
C THR A 4 36.67 5.31 -58.66
N ARG A 5 37.31 5.88 -57.70
CA ARG A 5 37.14 5.39 -56.32
C ARG A 5 35.80 5.87 -55.76
N LYS A 6 34.89 4.96 -55.60
CA LYS A 6 33.72 5.24 -54.88
C LYS A 6 34.06 5.21 -53.40
N ILE A 7 34.07 6.37 -52.79
CA ILE A 7 34.18 6.49 -51.36
C ILE A 7 32.76 6.27 -50.81
N THR A 8 32.56 5.11 -50.28
CA THR A 8 31.32 4.87 -49.52
C THR A 8 31.52 5.45 -48.13
N LEU A 9 31.00 6.62 -47.94
CA LEU A 9 30.87 7.15 -46.58
C LEU A 9 29.80 6.35 -45.88
N LEU A 10 30.20 5.48 -44.99
CA LEU A 10 29.30 4.88 -44.03
C LEU A 10 29.05 5.93 -42.96
N PHE A 11 27.92 6.60 -43.06
CA PHE A 11 27.39 7.36 -41.94
C PHE A 11 26.80 6.36 -40.94
N GLY A 12 27.60 6.02 -39.95
CA GLY A 12 27.06 5.41 -38.76
C GLY A 12 26.19 6.44 -38.04
N ILE A 13 24.90 6.36 -38.24
CA ILE A 13 23.97 7.10 -37.39
C ILE A 13 24.05 6.46 -36.03
N LEU A 14 24.85 7.07 -35.18
CA LEU A 14 24.78 6.81 -33.75
C LEU A 14 23.49 7.46 -33.28
N LEU A 15 22.44 6.69 -33.23
CA LEU A 15 21.24 7.06 -32.49
C LEU A 15 21.64 7.13 -31.03
N PRO A 16 21.58 8.29 -30.39
CA PRO A 16 21.65 8.29 -28.95
C PRO A 16 20.44 7.49 -28.46
N SER A 17 20.70 6.35 -27.87
CA SER A 17 19.69 5.68 -27.09
C SER A 17 19.29 6.69 -26.01
N LEU A 18 18.14 7.32 -26.19
CA LEU A 18 17.46 7.92 -25.07
C LEU A 18 17.17 6.75 -24.12
N ALA A 19 18.07 6.53 -23.19
CA ALA A 19 17.74 5.81 -22.00
C ALA A 19 16.65 6.67 -21.33
N GLY A 20 15.39 6.35 -21.61
CA GLY A 20 14.29 6.94 -20.93
C GLY A 20 14.53 6.71 -19.46
N ILE A 21 14.83 7.76 -18.72
CA ILE A 21 14.77 7.74 -17.27
C ILE A 21 13.31 7.51 -16.99
N ALA A 22 12.94 6.24 -16.76
CA ALA A 22 11.64 5.93 -16.22
C ALA A 22 11.54 6.73 -14.92
N PRO A 23 10.49 7.57 -14.72
CA PRO A 23 10.29 8.19 -13.44
C PRO A 23 10.23 7.05 -12.42
N ASN A 24 11.10 7.08 -11.42
CA ASN A 24 11.00 6.21 -10.28
C ASN A 24 9.66 6.53 -9.62
N ALA A 25 8.62 5.82 -10.03
CA ALA A 25 7.41 5.76 -9.27
C ALA A 25 7.81 5.14 -7.93
N ILE A 26 7.88 5.96 -6.89
CA ILE A 26 8.05 5.47 -5.53
C ILE A 26 6.80 4.69 -5.24
N ALA A 27 6.88 3.35 -5.34
CA ALA A 27 5.79 2.48 -4.94
C ALA A 27 5.51 2.72 -3.45
N ALA A 28 4.24 2.88 -3.09
CA ALA A 28 3.83 2.99 -1.70
C ALA A 28 4.34 1.77 -0.92
N GLU A 29 4.81 2.00 0.29
CA GLU A 29 5.34 0.96 1.16
C GLU A 29 4.26 -0.06 1.51
N LYS A 30 4.56 -1.34 1.29
CA LYS A 30 3.72 -2.43 1.77
C LYS A 30 3.79 -2.50 3.28
N VAL A 31 2.65 -2.46 3.94
CA VAL A 31 2.55 -2.47 5.41
C VAL A 31 1.86 -3.73 5.95
N GLY A 32 1.28 -4.52 5.09
CA GLY A 32 0.56 -5.72 5.48
C GLY A 32 -0.06 -6.43 4.28
N SER A 33 -0.96 -7.34 4.56
CA SER A 33 -1.68 -8.10 3.55
C SER A 33 -3.12 -8.38 3.94
N ALA A 34 -3.96 -8.57 2.93
CA ALA A 34 -5.31 -9.05 3.10
C ALA A 34 -5.28 -10.54 3.41
N VAL A 35 -5.63 -10.95 4.62
CA VAL A 35 -5.62 -12.34 5.03
C VAL A 35 -6.95 -13.05 4.80
N LYS A 36 -8.03 -12.28 4.69
CA LYS A 36 -9.36 -12.80 4.37
C LYS A 36 -10.19 -11.71 3.70
N ILE A 37 -10.69 -12.00 2.52
CA ILE A 37 -11.63 -11.14 1.80
C ILE A 37 -12.87 -11.97 1.48
N ASN A 38 -14.00 -11.47 1.88
CA ASN A 38 -15.30 -12.04 1.53
C ASN A 38 -16.17 -10.93 0.93
N VAL A 39 -16.66 -11.18 -0.26
CA VAL A 39 -17.36 -10.17 -1.06
C VAL A 39 -16.40 -9.02 -1.45
N VAL A 40 -16.89 -7.89 -1.91
CA VAL A 40 -16.06 -6.86 -2.54
C VAL A 40 -15.43 -5.92 -1.53
N ILE A 41 -14.12 -5.95 -1.48
CA ILE A 41 -13.26 -4.93 -0.85
C ILE A 41 -12.45 -4.26 -1.95
N THR A 42 -12.35 -2.96 -1.90
CA THR A 42 -11.61 -2.16 -2.88
C THR A 42 -10.51 -1.38 -2.19
N GLY A 43 -9.29 -1.52 -2.67
CA GLY A 43 -8.14 -0.67 -2.32
C GLY A 43 -7.90 0.40 -3.39
N ASP A 44 -6.78 1.07 -3.32
CA ASP A 44 -6.44 2.13 -4.29
C ASP A 44 -6.18 1.58 -5.71
N GLU A 45 -5.72 0.35 -5.81
CA GLU A 45 -5.46 -0.32 -7.10
C GLU A 45 -6.67 -1.08 -7.66
N GLY A 46 -7.80 -1.07 -6.97
CA GLY A 46 -9.03 -1.75 -7.40
C GLY A 46 -9.49 -2.82 -6.42
N VAL A 47 -10.20 -3.82 -6.93
CA VAL A 47 -10.75 -4.91 -6.11
C VAL A 47 -9.62 -5.74 -5.52
N MET A 48 -9.69 -5.95 -4.21
CA MET A 48 -8.70 -6.72 -3.47
C MET A 48 -9.11 -8.19 -3.35
N ALA A 49 -8.13 -9.06 -3.39
CA ALA A 49 -8.26 -10.48 -3.12
C ALA A 49 -7.45 -10.88 -1.89
N THR A 50 -7.76 -12.04 -1.32
CA THR A 50 -6.96 -12.62 -0.23
C THR A 50 -5.51 -12.81 -0.70
N GLY A 51 -4.57 -12.33 0.10
CA GLY A 51 -3.13 -12.32 -0.21
C GLY A 51 -2.62 -11.02 -0.80
N ASP A 52 -3.50 -10.13 -1.24
CA ASP A 52 -3.08 -8.84 -1.79
C ASP A 52 -2.42 -7.97 -0.72
N PRO A 53 -1.38 -7.22 -1.10
CA PRO A 53 -0.71 -6.32 -0.18
C PRO A 53 -1.58 -5.11 0.17
N VAL A 54 -1.37 -4.58 1.36
CA VAL A 54 -1.90 -3.29 1.80
C VAL A 54 -0.73 -2.33 1.98
N HIS A 55 -0.88 -1.11 1.51
CA HIS A 55 0.16 -0.10 1.51
C HIS A 55 -0.15 1.06 2.45
N ARG A 56 0.89 1.79 2.82
CA ARG A 56 0.72 3.04 3.55
C ARG A 56 -0.07 4.04 2.70
N ASP A 57 -0.89 4.84 3.36
CA ASP A 57 -1.81 5.82 2.77
C ASP A 57 -2.93 5.20 1.91
N GLU A 58 -3.02 3.87 1.89
CA GLU A 58 -4.07 3.18 1.13
C GLU A 58 -5.43 3.37 1.78
N ARG A 59 -6.40 3.65 0.93
CA ARG A 59 -7.81 3.70 1.32
C ARG A 59 -8.48 2.39 0.97
N VAL A 60 -9.00 1.72 1.98
CA VAL A 60 -9.74 0.48 1.85
C VAL A 60 -11.22 0.73 2.06
N ARG A 61 -12.04 0.24 1.14
CA ARG A 61 -13.50 0.38 1.17
C ARG A 61 -14.16 -0.97 1.06
N ALA A 62 -15.12 -1.22 1.93
CA ALA A 62 -16.02 -2.35 1.84
C ALA A 62 -17.36 -1.89 1.26
N ASN A 63 -17.96 -2.70 0.36
CA ASN A 63 -19.32 -2.46 -0.08
C ASN A 63 -20.34 -2.84 1.00
N ALA A 64 -21.62 -2.80 0.69
CA ALA A 64 -22.70 -3.09 1.65
C ALA A 64 -22.67 -4.50 2.25
N SER A 65 -21.95 -5.43 1.62
CA SER A 65 -21.79 -6.82 2.07
C SER A 65 -20.33 -7.21 2.29
N GLY A 66 -19.40 -6.29 2.08
CA GLY A 66 -17.97 -6.57 2.14
C GLY A 66 -17.47 -6.81 3.55
N VAL A 67 -16.65 -7.82 3.71
CA VAL A 67 -15.90 -8.11 4.94
C VAL A 67 -14.47 -8.44 4.56
N GLY A 68 -13.51 -7.79 5.21
CA GLY A 68 -12.11 -8.07 4.99
C GLY A 68 -11.32 -8.05 6.29
N GLN A 69 -10.24 -8.80 6.33
CA GLN A 69 -9.29 -8.79 7.42
C GLN A 69 -7.89 -8.59 6.87
N PHE A 70 -7.18 -7.65 7.43
CA PHE A 70 -5.83 -7.29 7.08
C PHE A 70 -4.90 -7.57 8.24
N GLN A 71 -3.71 -8.03 7.96
CA GLN A 71 -2.68 -8.25 8.96
C GLN A 71 -1.47 -7.39 8.61
N PHE A 72 -1.01 -6.61 9.59
CA PHE A 72 0.18 -5.79 9.48
C PHE A 72 1.43 -6.57 9.87
N ASP A 73 2.59 -5.99 9.59
CA ASP A 73 3.88 -6.68 9.76
C ASP A 73 4.20 -7.04 11.22
N ASP A 74 3.62 -6.34 12.18
CA ASP A 74 3.77 -6.65 13.62
C ASP A 74 2.75 -7.66 14.17
N GLY A 75 1.95 -8.25 13.28
CA GLY A 75 0.90 -9.19 13.65
C GLY A 75 -0.42 -8.55 14.08
N SER A 76 -0.51 -7.22 14.14
CA SER A 76 -1.79 -6.55 14.39
C SER A 76 -2.77 -6.81 13.25
N LYS A 77 -4.06 -6.79 13.56
CA LYS A 77 -5.13 -7.12 12.60
C LYS A 77 -6.19 -6.03 12.57
N LEU A 78 -6.63 -5.71 11.38
CA LEU A 78 -7.74 -4.81 11.12
C LEU A 78 -8.83 -5.56 10.36
N ALA A 79 -9.98 -5.73 10.97
CA ALA A 79 -11.16 -6.24 10.29
C ALA A 79 -12.07 -5.08 9.90
N VAL A 80 -12.51 -5.08 8.66
CA VAL A 80 -13.47 -4.11 8.13
C VAL A 80 -14.77 -4.82 7.77
N GLY A 81 -15.88 -4.23 8.13
CA GLY A 81 -17.22 -4.75 7.87
C GLY A 81 -17.95 -3.95 6.80
N PRO A 82 -19.24 -4.21 6.61
CA PRO A 82 -20.05 -3.58 5.61
C PRO A 82 -19.99 -2.05 5.65
N ASN A 83 -19.87 -1.44 4.48
CA ASN A 83 -19.77 0.00 4.28
C ASN A 83 -18.60 0.69 4.97
N ALA A 84 -17.59 -0.05 5.42
CA ALA A 84 -16.43 0.52 6.07
C ALA A 84 -15.54 1.25 5.07
N THR A 85 -15.00 2.38 5.51
CA THR A 85 -13.93 3.09 4.81
C THR A 85 -12.84 3.39 5.81
N VAL A 86 -11.66 2.86 5.58
CA VAL A 86 -10.47 3.05 6.42
C VAL A 86 -9.29 3.48 5.59
N VAL A 87 -8.42 4.29 6.16
CA VAL A 87 -7.16 4.72 5.56
C VAL A 87 -6.03 4.35 6.52
N ILE A 88 -4.98 3.76 6.00
CA ILE A 88 -3.75 3.52 6.75
C ILE A 88 -2.94 4.82 6.70
N ASP A 89 -3.16 5.70 7.66
CA ASP A 89 -2.67 7.08 7.62
C ASP A 89 -1.18 7.18 7.93
N LYS A 90 -0.74 6.53 9.02
CA LYS A 90 0.67 6.53 9.43
C LYS A 90 1.13 5.13 9.72
N TYR A 91 2.36 4.87 9.32
CA TYR A 91 3.02 3.61 9.57
C TYR A 91 4.52 3.87 9.74
N VAL A 92 5.03 3.63 10.93
CA VAL A 92 6.46 3.79 11.22
C VAL A 92 6.98 2.49 11.80
N LEU A 93 7.85 1.83 11.05
CA LEU A 93 8.50 0.59 11.46
C LEU A 93 9.63 0.90 12.46
N GLY A 94 9.66 0.13 13.53
CA GLY A 94 10.73 0.13 14.51
C GLY A 94 11.60 -1.12 14.39
N GLU A 95 12.36 -1.41 15.41
CA GLU A 95 13.23 -2.57 15.48
C GLU A 95 12.47 -3.85 15.82
N GLY A 96 12.99 -5.01 15.37
CA GLY A 96 12.47 -6.32 15.72
C GLY A 96 11.06 -6.63 15.20
N GLY A 97 10.67 -6.01 14.09
CA GLY A 97 9.33 -6.19 13.51
C GLY A 97 8.22 -5.55 14.33
N LYS A 98 8.55 -4.68 15.28
CA LYS A 98 7.60 -3.88 16.05
C LYS A 98 7.39 -2.53 15.38
N LEU A 99 6.19 -1.99 15.49
CA LEU A 99 5.87 -0.67 14.99
C LEU A 99 6.14 0.39 16.07
N LYS A 100 6.65 1.52 15.65
CA LYS A 100 6.70 2.74 16.47
C LYS A 100 5.38 3.50 16.40
N LYS A 101 4.71 3.44 15.26
CA LYS A 101 3.44 4.11 15.06
C LYS A 101 2.64 3.44 13.95
N LEU A 102 1.37 3.20 14.24
CA LEU A 102 0.34 2.83 13.28
C LEU A 102 -0.90 3.66 13.57
N THR A 103 -1.31 4.47 12.61
CA THR A 103 -2.54 5.24 12.69
C THR A 103 -3.49 4.77 11.61
N VAL A 104 -4.65 4.31 12.02
CA VAL A 104 -5.75 3.94 11.14
C VAL A 104 -6.85 4.99 11.28
N ARG A 105 -7.25 5.57 10.17
CA ARG A 105 -8.35 6.50 10.11
C ARG A 105 -9.59 5.78 9.60
N ALA A 106 -10.56 5.56 10.45
CA ALA A 106 -11.83 4.95 10.11
C ALA A 106 -12.89 6.04 9.98
N THR A 107 -13.34 6.30 8.76
CA THR A 107 -14.26 7.42 8.48
C THR A 107 -15.71 6.98 8.40
N LYS A 108 -15.98 5.71 8.17
CA LYS A 108 -17.32 5.18 7.96
C LYS A 108 -17.36 3.67 8.23
N GLY A 109 -18.52 3.17 8.60
CA GLY A 109 -18.80 1.73 8.69
C GLY A 109 -18.29 1.07 9.97
N THR A 110 -18.26 -0.24 9.94
CA THR A 110 -17.85 -1.08 11.07
C THR A 110 -16.41 -1.55 10.91
N PHE A 111 -15.64 -1.50 11.97
CA PHE A 111 -14.28 -2.04 11.97
C PHE A 111 -13.93 -2.62 13.35
N ARG A 112 -12.93 -3.49 13.38
CA ARG A 112 -12.36 -4.04 14.59
C ARG A 112 -10.84 -4.07 14.46
N PHE A 113 -10.14 -3.59 15.47
CA PHE A 113 -8.70 -3.63 15.53
C PHE A 113 -8.23 -4.55 16.66
N ILE A 114 -7.22 -5.38 16.37
CA ILE A 114 -6.58 -6.26 17.33
C ILE A 114 -5.10 -5.92 17.32
N SER A 115 -4.57 -5.50 18.47
CA SER A 115 -3.16 -5.17 18.61
C SER A 115 -2.25 -6.37 18.38
N GLY A 116 -1.09 -6.13 17.79
CA GLY A 116 -0.02 -7.10 17.64
C GLY A 116 1.03 -6.99 18.74
N LYS A 117 2.28 -7.26 18.38
CA LYS A 117 3.41 -7.29 19.31
C LYS A 117 4.03 -5.93 19.62
N SER A 118 3.58 -4.87 18.99
CA SER A 118 4.05 -3.51 19.25
C SER A 118 3.48 -2.97 20.56
N ALA A 119 4.13 -1.95 21.14
CA ALA A 119 3.62 -1.30 22.33
C ALA A 119 2.22 -0.72 22.10
N PRO A 120 1.30 -0.77 23.08
CA PRO A 120 -0.05 -0.22 22.91
C PRO A 120 -0.06 1.25 22.48
N SER A 121 0.89 2.05 22.92
CA SER A 121 1.04 3.45 22.54
C SER A 121 1.40 3.67 21.05
N ALA A 122 1.82 2.62 20.33
CA ALA A 122 2.09 2.68 18.91
C ALA A 122 0.81 2.78 18.07
N TYR A 123 -0.32 2.32 18.59
CA TYR A 123 -1.57 2.23 17.84
C TYR A 123 -2.50 3.40 18.15
N THR A 124 -3.01 4.01 17.09
CA THR A 124 -3.99 5.09 17.17
C THR A 124 -5.09 4.85 16.13
N ILE A 125 -6.33 4.93 16.57
CA ILE A 125 -7.50 4.86 15.68
C ILE A 125 -8.17 6.23 15.69
N VAL A 126 -8.28 6.84 14.52
CA VAL A 126 -8.96 8.13 14.35
C VAL A 126 -10.33 7.87 13.71
N THR A 127 -11.35 8.39 14.34
CA THR A 127 -12.74 8.31 13.85
C THR A 127 -13.35 9.71 13.80
N PRO A 128 -14.50 9.89 13.12
CA PRO A 128 -15.20 11.19 13.16
C PRO A 128 -15.60 11.64 14.56
N ALA A 129 -15.77 10.69 15.50
CA ALA A 129 -16.14 10.98 16.89
C ALA A 129 -14.94 11.32 17.78
N GLY A 130 -13.71 11.07 17.32
CA GLY A 130 -12.50 11.34 18.08
C GLY A 130 -11.39 10.35 17.84
N THR A 131 -10.33 10.48 18.62
CA THR A 131 -9.15 9.61 18.56
C THR A 131 -9.17 8.62 19.71
N MET A 132 -8.98 7.36 19.39
CA MET A 132 -8.90 6.28 20.36
C MET A 132 -7.46 5.74 20.43
N GLY A 133 -6.93 5.63 21.62
CA GLY A 133 -5.72 4.84 21.90
C GLY A 133 -6.08 3.39 22.20
N ILE A 134 -5.13 2.50 21.97
CA ILE A 134 -5.26 1.08 22.32
C ILE A 134 -4.59 0.87 23.68
N ARG A 135 -5.30 0.18 24.55
CA ARG A 135 -4.74 -0.35 25.80
C ARG A 135 -4.58 -1.85 25.67
N GLY A 136 -3.39 -2.27 25.88
CA GLY A 136 -3.05 -3.68 25.84
C GLY A 136 -3.45 -4.44 27.08
#